data_0d872de2e2c8e4789eae05f1a49e6b03
#
_entry.id   0d872de2e2c8e4789eae05f1a49e6b03
#
_cell.length_a   1.000
_cell.length_b   1.000
_cell.length_c   1.000
_cell.angle_alpha   90.00
_cell.angle_beta   90.00
_cell.angle_gamma   90.00
#
_symmetry.space_group_name_H-M   'P 1'
#
loop_
_entity.id
_entity.type
_entity.pdbx_description
1 polymer ?
#
loop_
_entity_poly.entity_id
_entity_poly.type
_entity_poly.pdbx_seq_one_letter_code
_entity_poly.pdbx_strand_id
1 'polypeptide(L)'
;MCNNFGIYIVETNKFNFTIMKLILKYSFILIVSAGVISMFSSCKKSTIPTVTTAPVTEKTESTAKSGGNVTDDGGEAVTARGVVWGKTENPTITADNKTMNGIGTGSFVSEITDLDPDQTYYLRAYAVNKEGTAYGDQVSFTTEKATSVTDVEGNVYDLVYIGTQVWMAENLKTTKFNDGSVIPNVIEKAEWINLTTPGYS
;
A
#
# COMPACT_ATOMS: atom_id res chain seq x y z
N MET A 1 12.98 -26.63 9.38
CA MET A 1 13.50 -27.71 10.24
C MET A 1 13.41 -29.01 9.45
N CYS A 2 14.55 -29.51 8.99
CA CYS A 2 14.58 -30.79 8.26
C CYS A 2 14.63 -31.93 9.29
N ASN A 3 13.57 -32.74 9.36
CA ASN A 3 13.54 -33.91 10.21
C ASN A 3 14.20 -35.09 9.50
N ASN A 4 15.19 -35.70 10.15
CA ASN A 4 15.81 -36.96 9.75
C ASN A 4 14.79 -38.13 9.92
N PHE A 5 14.48 -38.82 8.80
CA PHE A 5 13.79 -40.11 8.87
C PHE A 5 14.83 -41.22 9.03
N GLY A 6 14.77 -41.91 10.15
CA GLY A 6 15.56 -43.10 10.41
C GLY A 6 15.04 -44.29 9.59
N ILE A 7 15.99 -45.04 9.03
CA ILE A 7 15.70 -46.28 8.30
C ILE A 7 15.56 -47.42 9.33
N TYR A 8 14.36 -48.02 9.37
CA TYR A 8 14.14 -49.27 10.11
C TYR A 8 14.43 -50.45 9.19
N ILE A 9 15.41 -51.29 9.59
CA ILE A 9 15.70 -52.58 8.94
C ILE A 9 14.83 -53.63 9.66
N VAL A 10 13.92 -54.25 8.94
CA VAL A 10 13.18 -55.40 9.41
C VAL A 10 13.87 -56.69 8.90
N GLU A 11 14.38 -57.48 9.87
CA GLU A 11 14.88 -58.83 9.57
C GLU A 11 13.72 -59.79 9.27
N THR A 12 13.73 -60.45 8.12
CA THR A 12 12.87 -61.58 7.84
C THR A 12 13.68 -62.80 7.39
N ASN A 13 13.40 -63.92 8.05
CA ASN A 13 14.01 -65.25 7.97
C ASN A 13 13.95 -65.94 6.60
N LYS A 14 15.02 -66.71 6.39
CA LYS A 14 15.24 -67.88 5.50
C LYS A 14 14.11 -68.23 4.50
N PHE A 15 14.39 -67.94 3.22
CA PHE A 15 13.70 -68.57 2.11
C PHE A 15 14.69 -68.92 0.98
N ASN A 16 14.54 -70.10 0.42
CA ASN A 16 15.24 -70.90 -0.59
C ASN A 16 16.21 -70.16 -1.59
N PHE A 17 17.47 -70.56 -1.58
CA PHE A 17 18.63 -69.91 -2.18
C PHE A 17 18.66 -69.86 -3.70
N THR A 18 17.85 -70.65 -4.44
CA THR A 18 17.92 -70.80 -5.92
C THR A 18 16.97 -69.82 -6.64
N ILE A 19 15.82 -69.51 -6.03
CA ILE A 19 14.87 -68.50 -6.55
C ILE A 19 15.34 -67.08 -6.20
N MET A 20 16.10 -66.96 -5.14
CA MET A 20 16.64 -65.65 -4.70
C MET A 20 17.67 -65.06 -5.66
N LYS A 21 18.47 -65.91 -6.34
CA LYS A 21 19.46 -65.43 -7.34
C LYS A 21 18.85 -64.84 -8.62
N LEU A 22 17.66 -65.30 -9.00
CA LEU A 22 16.98 -64.80 -10.21
C LEU A 22 16.19 -63.52 -9.90
N ILE A 23 15.58 -63.44 -8.73
CA ILE A 23 14.85 -62.22 -8.28
C ILE A 23 15.81 -61.08 -7.94
N LEU A 24 16.99 -61.36 -7.36
CA LEU A 24 17.99 -60.34 -7.09
C LEU A 24 18.54 -59.68 -8.36
N LYS A 25 18.63 -60.41 -9.47
CA LYS A 25 19.19 -59.87 -10.71
C LYS A 25 18.26 -58.88 -11.42
N TYR A 26 16.95 -59.02 -11.26
CA TYR A 26 15.96 -58.11 -11.88
C TYR A 26 15.40 -57.09 -10.88
N SER A 27 15.39 -57.41 -9.59
CA SER A 27 14.91 -56.48 -8.53
C SER A 27 15.91 -55.37 -8.25
N PHE A 28 17.23 -55.64 -8.40
CA PHE A 28 18.26 -54.64 -8.17
C PHE A 28 18.26 -53.54 -9.24
N ILE A 29 17.86 -53.87 -10.46
CA ILE A 29 17.75 -52.89 -11.57
C ILE A 29 16.49 -52.02 -11.40
N LEU A 30 15.40 -52.56 -10.85
CA LEU A 30 14.16 -51.81 -10.61
C LEU A 30 14.22 -50.91 -9.36
N ILE A 31 14.94 -51.29 -8.35
CA ILE A 31 15.11 -50.48 -7.12
C ILE A 31 16.06 -49.32 -7.33
N VAL A 32 17.09 -49.49 -8.17
CA VAL A 32 18.03 -48.39 -8.51
C VAL A 32 17.38 -47.37 -9.41
N SER A 33 16.41 -47.77 -10.29
CA SER A 33 15.68 -46.80 -11.12
C SER A 33 14.55 -46.06 -10.42
N ALA A 34 13.99 -46.62 -9.34
CA ALA A 34 12.95 -45.97 -8.51
C ALA A 34 13.51 -45.10 -7.39
N GLY A 35 14.76 -45.39 -6.97
CA GLY A 35 15.38 -44.65 -5.83
C GLY A 35 16.07 -43.34 -6.20
N VAL A 36 16.24 -43.02 -7.49
CA VAL A 36 16.99 -41.81 -7.92
C VAL A 36 16.06 -40.62 -8.22
N ILE A 37 14.73 -40.80 -8.24
CA ILE A 37 13.79 -39.71 -8.62
C ILE A 37 13.33 -38.84 -7.45
N SER A 38 13.70 -39.12 -6.22
CA SER A 38 13.06 -38.46 -5.07
C SER A 38 13.96 -37.67 -4.12
N MET A 39 15.06 -37.06 -4.58
CA MET A 39 15.83 -36.20 -3.66
C MET A 39 16.42 -34.93 -4.29
N PHE A 40 15.68 -34.28 -5.17
CA PHE A 40 15.89 -32.85 -5.40
C PHE A 40 14.67 -32.07 -4.93
N SER A 41 14.33 -32.20 -3.65
CA SER A 41 13.61 -31.12 -2.98
C SER A 41 14.60 -29.96 -2.87
N SER A 42 14.72 -29.19 -3.94
CA SER A 42 15.40 -27.91 -3.91
C SER A 42 14.72 -27.08 -2.85
N CYS A 43 15.34 -26.95 -1.69
CA CYS A 43 14.89 -26.00 -0.68
C CYS A 43 15.08 -24.61 -1.30
N LYS A 44 14.03 -24.12 -2.00
CA LYS A 44 14.04 -22.76 -2.56
C LYS A 44 14.15 -21.83 -1.37
N LYS A 45 15.25 -21.11 -1.31
CA LYS A 45 15.44 -20.07 -0.27
C LYS A 45 14.34 -19.04 -0.45
N SER A 46 13.57 -18.79 0.60
CA SER A 46 12.56 -17.75 0.59
C SER A 46 13.20 -16.35 0.46
N THR A 47 12.50 -15.47 -0.19
CA THR A 47 12.91 -14.09 -0.50
C THR A 47 11.78 -13.13 -0.17
N ILE A 48 12.06 -11.83 -0.22
CA ILE A 48 10.99 -10.81 -0.18
C ILE A 48 10.05 -10.97 -1.38
N PRO A 49 8.80 -10.51 -1.31
CA PRO A 49 7.84 -10.55 -2.40
C PRO A 49 8.32 -9.78 -3.65
N THR A 50 7.63 -10.00 -4.79
CA THR A 50 7.74 -9.14 -5.96
C THR A 50 6.43 -8.40 -6.16
N VAL A 51 6.47 -7.07 -6.22
CA VAL A 51 5.29 -6.21 -6.35
C VAL A 51 5.54 -5.11 -7.39
N THR A 52 4.51 -4.77 -8.17
CA THR A 52 4.52 -3.65 -9.11
C THR A 52 3.51 -2.59 -8.68
N THR A 53 3.83 -1.31 -8.90
CA THR A 53 2.94 -0.19 -8.62
C THR A 53 2.05 0.06 -9.85
N ALA A 54 0.74 0.22 -9.61
CA ALA A 54 -0.21 0.60 -10.66
C ALA A 54 -0.18 2.13 -10.90
N PRO A 55 -0.53 2.60 -12.11
CA PRO A 55 -0.69 4.03 -12.37
C PRO A 55 -1.71 4.67 -11.44
N VAL A 56 -1.54 5.98 -11.16
CA VAL A 56 -2.51 6.77 -10.41
C VAL A 56 -3.62 7.23 -11.34
N THR A 57 -4.87 7.06 -10.91
CA THR A 57 -6.09 7.42 -11.63
C THR A 57 -7.04 8.20 -10.73
N GLU A 58 -8.13 8.72 -11.30
CA GLU A 58 -9.22 9.39 -10.56
C GLU A 58 -8.71 10.42 -9.55
N LYS A 59 -7.83 11.31 -9.99
CA LYS A 59 -7.28 12.37 -9.14
C LYS A 59 -8.31 13.48 -8.96
N THR A 60 -8.42 13.96 -7.73
CA THR A 60 -9.17 15.16 -7.35
C THR A 60 -8.25 16.11 -6.57
N GLU A 61 -8.80 17.12 -5.95
CA GLU A 61 -8.07 18.03 -5.07
C GLU A 61 -7.61 17.37 -3.75
N SER A 62 -8.27 16.29 -3.31
CA SER A 62 -8.01 15.66 -2.01
C SER A 62 -7.94 14.14 -2.04
N THR A 63 -8.18 13.51 -3.21
CA THR A 63 -8.18 12.06 -3.35
C THR A 63 -7.48 11.60 -4.63
N ALA A 64 -7.07 10.33 -4.66
CA ALA A 64 -6.60 9.64 -5.85
C ALA A 64 -6.84 8.13 -5.71
N LYS A 65 -6.80 7.40 -6.82
CA LYS A 65 -6.78 5.93 -6.84
C LYS A 65 -5.49 5.43 -7.44
N SER A 66 -4.96 4.36 -6.86
CA SER A 66 -3.83 3.60 -7.38
C SER A 66 -3.94 2.15 -6.90
N GLY A 67 -2.84 1.44 -6.84
CA GLY A 67 -2.79 0.06 -6.36
C GLY A 67 -1.48 -0.61 -6.74
N GLY A 68 -1.55 -1.92 -6.91
CA GLY A 68 -0.40 -2.72 -7.31
C GLY A 68 -0.77 -4.14 -7.63
N ASN A 69 0.25 -4.91 -8.01
CA ASN A 69 0.11 -6.34 -8.22
C ASN A 69 1.29 -7.08 -7.59
N VAL A 70 0.99 -7.95 -6.63
CA VAL A 70 1.98 -8.85 -6.06
C VAL A 70 2.07 -10.07 -6.96
N THR A 71 3.16 -10.19 -7.71
CA THR A 71 3.35 -11.24 -8.72
C THR A 71 4.01 -12.50 -8.18
N ASP A 72 4.77 -12.39 -7.08
CA ASP A 72 5.44 -13.52 -6.43
C ASP A 72 5.49 -13.26 -4.91
N ASP A 73 5.17 -14.26 -4.10
CA ASP A 73 5.23 -14.17 -2.64
C ASP A 73 6.63 -14.41 -2.06
N GLY A 74 7.59 -14.81 -2.92
CA GLY A 74 8.95 -15.13 -2.52
C GLY A 74 9.08 -16.46 -1.80
N GLY A 75 8.05 -17.32 -1.84
CA GLY A 75 8.01 -18.61 -1.15
C GLY A 75 7.59 -18.53 0.33
N GLU A 76 7.10 -17.38 0.77
CA GLU A 76 6.51 -17.13 2.09
C GLU A 76 5.25 -16.28 1.94
N ALA A 77 4.22 -16.57 2.73
CA ALA A 77 2.94 -15.89 2.61
C ALA A 77 3.07 -14.37 2.76
N VAL A 78 2.46 -13.62 1.84
CA VAL A 78 2.34 -12.16 1.96
C VAL A 78 1.31 -11.83 3.03
N THR A 79 1.77 -11.20 4.10
CA THR A 79 1.00 -10.87 5.31
C THR A 79 0.38 -9.48 5.29
N ALA A 80 0.87 -8.59 4.41
CA ALA A 80 0.29 -7.28 4.18
C ALA A 80 0.66 -6.77 2.79
N ARG A 81 -0.25 -6.02 2.15
CA ARG A 81 -0.02 -5.30 0.91
C ARG A 81 -0.85 -4.03 0.86
N GLY A 82 -0.40 -3.05 0.09
CA GLY A 82 -1.07 -1.76 -0.06
C GLY A 82 -0.22 -0.78 -0.84
N VAL A 83 -0.55 0.51 -0.72
CA VAL A 83 0.29 1.61 -1.21
C VAL A 83 0.76 2.46 -0.05
N VAL A 84 1.91 3.09 -0.23
CA VAL A 84 2.48 4.10 0.67
C VAL A 84 2.75 5.35 -0.14
N TRP A 85 2.47 6.53 0.43
CA TRP A 85 2.69 7.80 -0.28
C TRP A 85 3.18 8.89 0.66
N GLY A 86 3.76 9.94 0.07
CA GLY A 86 4.26 11.10 0.79
C GLY A 86 4.67 12.22 -0.15
N LYS A 87 5.06 13.36 0.41
CA LYS A 87 5.55 14.53 -0.33
C LYS A 87 7.03 14.44 -0.71
N THR A 88 7.72 13.42 -0.23
CA THR A 88 9.13 13.13 -0.51
C THR A 88 9.26 11.86 -1.33
N GLU A 89 10.31 11.76 -2.13
CA GLU A 89 10.61 10.58 -2.92
C GLU A 89 10.89 9.34 -2.06
N ASN A 90 10.65 8.18 -2.65
CA ASN A 90 10.88 6.87 -2.04
C ASN A 90 10.16 6.66 -0.69
N PRO A 91 8.83 6.89 -0.62
CA PRO A 91 8.08 6.64 0.60
C PRO A 91 8.19 5.18 1.03
N THR A 92 8.16 4.93 2.34
CA THR A 92 8.28 3.60 2.94
C THR A 92 7.14 3.32 3.91
N ILE A 93 6.92 2.05 4.27
CA ILE A 93 5.86 1.65 5.22
C ILE A 93 6.02 2.22 6.63
N THR A 94 7.15 2.80 6.95
CA THR A 94 7.38 3.55 8.18
C THR A 94 6.77 4.95 8.11
N ALA A 95 6.41 5.44 6.91
CA ALA A 95 5.62 6.64 6.74
C ALA A 95 4.20 6.44 7.30
N ASP A 96 3.57 7.51 7.76
CA ASP A 96 2.22 7.44 8.32
C ASP A 96 1.14 7.18 7.25
N ASN A 97 1.38 7.64 6.02
CA ASN A 97 0.42 7.54 4.92
C ASN A 97 0.58 6.22 4.18
N LYS A 98 -0.31 5.27 4.46
CA LYS A 98 -0.38 3.98 3.75
C LYS A 98 -1.77 3.38 3.81
N THR A 99 -2.11 2.58 2.81
CA THR A 99 -3.29 1.71 2.84
C THR A 99 -2.92 0.30 3.28
N MET A 100 -3.91 -0.48 3.67
CA MET A 100 -3.81 -1.92 3.89
C MET A 100 -4.90 -2.61 3.05
N ASN A 101 -4.50 -3.25 1.96
CA ASN A 101 -5.39 -3.86 0.96
C ASN A 101 -5.39 -5.40 1.04
N GLY A 102 -5.18 -5.94 2.24
CA GLY A 102 -5.26 -7.36 2.52
C GLY A 102 -3.92 -8.09 2.44
N ILE A 103 -3.97 -9.37 2.12
CA ILE A 103 -2.87 -10.33 2.14
C ILE A 103 -2.78 -11.09 0.81
N GLY A 104 -1.73 -11.89 0.64
CA GLY A 104 -1.54 -12.78 -0.52
C GLY A 104 -1.11 -12.07 -1.79
N THR A 105 -1.02 -12.85 -2.88
CA THR A 105 -0.63 -12.38 -4.22
C THR A 105 -1.81 -11.82 -5.00
N GLY A 106 -1.55 -11.24 -6.18
CA GLY A 106 -2.55 -10.70 -7.09
C GLY A 106 -2.67 -9.18 -7.02
N SER A 107 -3.56 -8.65 -7.87
CA SER A 107 -3.80 -7.21 -8.00
C SER A 107 -4.68 -6.69 -6.85
N PHE A 108 -4.50 -5.41 -6.52
CA PHE A 108 -5.30 -4.69 -5.54
C PHE A 108 -5.43 -3.22 -5.95
N VAL A 109 -6.50 -2.59 -5.49
CA VAL A 109 -6.78 -1.16 -5.66
C VAL A 109 -6.77 -0.50 -4.29
N SER A 110 -6.24 0.72 -4.24
CA SER A 110 -6.16 1.56 -3.06
C SER A 110 -6.83 2.90 -3.34
N GLU A 111 -7.66 3.34 -2.43
CA GLU A 111 -8.14 4.72 -2.36
C GLU A 111 -7.24 5.52 -1.42
N ILE A 112 -6.81 6.68 -1.89
CA ILE A 112 -5.91 7.60 -1.21
C ILE A 112 -6.72 8.84 -0.89
N THR A 113 -6.77 9.21 0.37
CA THR A 113 -7.57 10.35 0.88
C THR A 113 -6.68 11.34 1.63
N ASP A 114 -7.28 12.45 2.04
CA ASP A 114 -6.64 13.45 2.89
C ASP A 114 -5.38 14.06 2.25
N LEU A 115 -5.44 14.26 0.93
CA LEU A 115 -4.40 14.92 0.16
C LEU A 115 -4.62 16.43 0.17
N ASP A 116 -3.52 17.19 0.14
CA ASP A 116 -3.57 18.64 -0.07
C ASP A 116 -3.77 18.96 -1.55
N PRO A 117 -4.55 19.98 -1.89
CA PRO A 117 -4.71 20.45 -3.27
C PRO A 117 -3.43 21.01 -3.87
N ASP A 118 -3.29 20.91 -5.20
CA ASP A 118 -2.14 21.41 -5.97
C ASP A 118 -0.78 20.93 -5.44
N GLN A 119 -0.75 19.73 -4.85
CA GLN A 119 0.42 19.15 -4.20
C GLN A 119 0.92 17.92 -4.95
N THR A 120 2.23 17.86 -5.19
CA THR A 120 2.87 16.66 -5.75
C THR A 120 3.13 15.63 -4.65
N TYR A 121 2.74 14.39 -4.95
CA TYR A 121 2.96 13.21 -4.12
C TYR A 121 3.73 12.14 -4.87
N TYR A 122 4.50 11.35 -4.13
CA TYR A 122 5.18 10.16 -4.59
C TYR A 122 4.53 8.94 -3.95
N LEU A 123 4.34 7.88 -4.72
CA LEU A 123 3.60 6.69 -4.29
C LEU A 123 4.33 5.43 -4.74
N ARG A 124 4.29 4.39 -3.91
CA ARG A 124 4.76 3.04 -4.22
C ARG A 124 3.80 2.00 -3.69
N ALA A 125 3.56 0.94 -4.44
CA ALA A 125 2.97 -0.28 -3.89
C ALA A 125 3.98 -0.97 -2.97
N TYR A 126 3.47 -1.66 -1.95
CA TYR A 126 4.29 -2.49 -1.07
C TYR A 126 3.66 -3.86 -0.82
N ALA A 127 4.51 -4.84 -0.50
CA ALA A 127 4.10 -6.15 -0.02
C ALA A 127 5.10 -6.63 1.05
N VAL A 128 4.58 -7.29 2.08
CA VAL A 128 5.35 -7.76 3.24
C VAL A 128 5.19 -9.26 3.37
N ASN A 129 6.29 -9.97 3.53
CA ASN A 129 6.30 -11.35 4.01
C ASN A 129 7.26 -11.49 5.19
N LYS A 130 7.51 -12.70 5.64
CA LYS A 130 8.42 -13.01 6.75
C LYS A 130 9.88 -12.58 6.48
N GLU A 131 10.30 -12.55 5.21
CA GLU A 131 11.68 -12.19 4.83
C GLU A 131 11.89 -10.67 4.74
N GLY A 132 10.78 -9.88 4.62
CA GLY A 132 10.85 -8.42 4.62
C GLY A 132 9.79 -7.75 3.77
N THR A 133 10.03 -6.47 3.47
CA THR A 133 9.14 -5.61 2.67
C THR A 133 9.73 -5.39 1.29
N ALA A 134 8.91 -5.60 0.28
CA ALA A 134 9.20 -5.21 -1.10
C ALA A 134 8.39 -3.97 -1.47
N TYR A 135 8.94 -3.17 -2.38
CA TYR A 135 8.29 -1.99 -2.95
C TYR A 135 8.34 -2.09 -4.47
N GLY A 136 7.26 -1.68 -5.12
CA GLY A 136 7.20 -1.46 -6.56
C GLY A 136 7.88 -0.15 -6.96
N ASP A 137 7.92 0.10 -8.27
CA ASP A 137 8.47 1.35 -8.82
C ASP A 137 7.70 2.55 -8.27
N GLN A 138 8.40 3.67 -8.09
CA GLN A 138 7.81 4.92 -7.68
C GLN A 138 7.04 5.56 -8.83
N VAL A 139 5.83 6.02 -8.54
CA VAL A 139 5.07 6.92 -9.41
C VAL A 139 4.87 8.25 -8.69
N SER A 140 4.80 9.35 -9.44
CA SER A 140 4.45 10.67 -8.92
C SER A 140 3.16 11.16 -9.54
N PHE A 141 2.41 11.96 -8.80
CA PHE A 141 1.21 12.63 -9.29
C PHE A 141 1.01 13.94 -8.55
N THR A 142 0.30 14.88 -9.18
CA THR A 142 -0.12 16.12 -8.55
C THR A 142 -1.64 16.12 -8.43
N THR A 143 -2.16 16.47 -7.26
CA THR A 143 -3.58 16.66 -7.02
C THR A 143 -4.12 17.85 -7.80
N GLU A 144 -5.40 17.90 -8.03
CA GLU A 144 -6.05 19.05 -8.65
C GLU A 144 -6.03 20.26 -7.71
N LYS A 145 -6.19 21.44 -8.27
CA LYS A 145 -6.36 22.67 -7.49
C LYS A 145 -7.69 22.67 -6.78
N ALA A 146 -7.75 23.24 -5.58
CA ALA A 146 -9.01 23.46 -4.91
C ALA A 146 -9.92 24.35 -5.76
N THR A 147 -11.20 24.00 -5.87
CA THR A 147 -12.20 24.79 -6.60
C THR A 147 -13.07 25.62 -5.68
N SER A 148 -13.10 25.28 -4.40
CA SER A 148 -13.88 26.01 -3.38
C SER A 148 -13.21 25.93 -2.01
N VAL A 149 -13.64 26.78 -1.11
CA VAL A 149 -13.28 26.78 0.32
C VAL A 149 -14.55 26.90 1.15
N THR A 150 -14.58 26.27 2.31
CA THR A 150 -15.71 26.32 3.25
C THR A 150 -15.28 27.00 4.53
N ASP A 151 -16.07 27.95 5.02
CA ASP A 151 -15.85 28.61 6.29
C ASP A 151 -16.37 27.80 7.50
N VAL A 152 -16.15 28.31 8.71
CA VAL A 152 -16.56 27.66 9.96
C VAL A 152 -18.09 27.57 10.14
N GLU A 153 -18.87 28.34 9.38
CA GLU A 153 -20.33 28.34 9.39
C GLU A 153 -20.91 27.45 8.28
N GLY A 154 -20.04 26.84 7.44
CA GLY A 154 -20.45 25.96 6.34
C GLY A 154 -20.79 26.69 5.04
N ASN A 155 -20.49 28.00 4.92
CA ASN A 155 -20.64 28.71 3.65
C ASN A 155 -19.50 28.27 2.71
N VAL A 156 -19.88 27.96 1.47
CA VAL A 156 -18.92 27.55 0.41
C VAL A 156 -18.67 28.74 -0.49
N TYR A 157 -17.42 28.98 -0.81
CA TYR A 157 -16.94 30.05 -1.68
C TYR A 157 -16.12 29.45 -2.82
N ASP A 158 -16.52 29.76 -4.06
CA ASP A 158 -15.77 29.37 -5.24
C ASP A 158 -14.43 30.10 -5.28
N LEU A 159 -13.39 29.41 -5.75
CA LEU A 159 -12.05 29.96 -5.88
C LEU A 159 -11.72 30.31 -7.33
N VAL A 160 -11.07 31.44 -7.53
CA VAL A 160 -10.47 31.85 -8.81
C VAL A 160 -8.96 32.00 -8.66
N TYR A 161 -8.24 31.57 -9.66
CA TYR A 161 -6.77 31.66 -9.73
C TYR A 161 -6.35 32.78 -10.67
N ILE A 162 -5.64 33.77 -10.14
CA ILE A 162 -5.10 34.89 -10.90
C ILE A 162 -3.57 34.84 -10.79
N GLY A 163 -2.92 34.29 -11.80
CA GLY A 163 -1.47 33.99 -11.74
C GLY A 163 -1.19 32.94 -10.66
N THR A 164 -0.42 33.28 -9.66
CA THR A 164 -0.07 32.42 -8.51
C THR A 164 -0.97 32.66 -7.27
N GLN A 165 -1.89 33.61 -7.36
CA GLN A 165 -2.78 33.95 -6.24
C GLN A 165 -4.11 33.24 -6.35
N VAL A 166 -4.69 32.90 -5.18
CA VAL A 166 -6.00 32.30 -5.05
C VAL A 166 -6.93 33.28 -4.38
N TRP A 167 -8.08 33.54 -4.99
CA TRP A 167 -9.09 34.48 -4.53
C TRP A 167 -10.44 33.80 -4.40
N MET A 168 -11.25 34.20 -3.43
CA MET A 168 -12.67 33.87 -3.42
C MET A 168 -13.40 34.65 -4.53
N ALA A 169 -14.26 33.99 -5.26
CA ALA A 169 -15.08 34.60 -6.29
C ALA A 169 -16.22 35.49 -5.72
N GLU A 170 -16.52 35.33 -4.45
CA GLU A 170 -17.59 35.99 -3.74
C GLU A 170 -17.07 36.68 -2.47
N ASN A 171 -17.87 37.65 -1.98
CA ASN A 171 -17.62 38.25 -0.68
C ASN A 171 -17.82 37.26 0.47
N LEU A 172 -17.03 37.39 1.52
CA LEU A 172 -17.15 36.58 2.72
C LEU A 172 -18.51 36.78 3.37
N LYS A 173 -19.23 35.68 3.64
CA LYS A 173 -20.56 35.66 4.25
C LYS A 173 -20.51 35.30 5.75
N THR A 174 -19.38 34.84 6.24
CA THR A 174 -19.23 34.41 7.65
C THR A 174 -19.40 35.58 8.63
N THR A 175 -20.04 35.28 9.74
CA THR A 175 -20.18 36.17 10.88
C THR A 175 -19.27 35.78 12.07
N LYS A 176 -18.38 34.82 11.83
CA LYS A 176 -17.46 34.31 12.83
C LYS A 176 -16.01 34.31 12.35
N PHE A 177 -15.10 34.54 13.28
CA PHE A 177 -13.68 34.28 13.06
C PHE A 177 -13.39 32.77 12.95
N ASN A 178 -12.18 32.43 12.50
CA ASN A 178 -11.78 31.03 12.34
C ASN A 178 -11.72 30.20 13.63
N ASP A 179 -11.63 30.87 14.77
CA ASP A 179 -11.72 30.28 16.12
C ASP A 179 -13.17 30.08 16.61
N GLY A 180 -14.16 30.44 15.79
CA GLY A 180 -15.59 30.35 16.09
C GLY A 180 -16.16 31.55 16.88
N SER A 181 -15.33 32.51 17.26
CA SER A 181 -15.81 33.73 17.92
C SER A 181 -16.56 34.63 16.93
N VAL A 182 -17.55 35.38 17.45
CA VAL A 182 -18.41 36.23 16.62
C VAL A 182 -17.67 37.48 16.18
N ILE A 183 -17.70 37.78 14.87
CA ILE A 183 -17.25 39.07 14.34
C ILE A 183 -18.32 40.13 14.71
N PRO A 184 -17.94 41.24 15.40
CA PRO A 184 -18.92 42.27 15.72
C PRO A 184 -19.58 42.87 14.47
N ASN A 185 -20.89 42.86 14.41
CA ASN A 185 -21.63 43.56 13.35
C ASN A 185 -21.74 45.06 13.74
N VAL A 186 -21.11 45.90 12.92
CA VAL A 186 -21.05 47.36 13.16
C VAL A 186 -21.64 48.07 11.95
N ILE A 187 -22.81 48.65 12.15
CA ILE A 187 -23.56 49.34 11.10
C ILE A 187 -23.37 50.85 11.09
N GLU A 188 -22.90 51.40 12.19
CA GLU A 188 -22.69 52.85 12.34
C GLU A 188 -21.22 53.25 12.13
N LYS A 189 -20.97 54.27 11.30
CA LYS A 189 -19.61 54.73 11.00
C LYS A 189 -18.81 55.12 12.25
N ALA A 190 -19.48 55.67 13.25
CA ALA A 190 -18.86 56.06 14.50
C ALA A 190 -18.36 54.87 15.33
N GLU A 191 -19.03 53.73 15.22
CA GLU A 191 -18.63 52.46 15.87
C GLU A 191 -17.41 51.87 15.21
N TRP A 192 -17.33 51.92 13.87
CA TRP A 192 -16.16 51.47 13.10
C TRP A 192 -14.86 52.14 13.52
N ILE A 193 -14.91 53.45 13.80
CA ILE A 193 -13.74 54.24 14.20
C ILE A 193 -13.22 53.80 15.58
N ASN A 194 -14.09 53.28 16.42
CA ASN A 194 -13.78 52.92 17.80
C ASN A 194 -13.55 51.42 18.02
N LEU A 195 -13.66 50.61 16.98
CA LEU A 195 -13.40 49.18 17.10
C LEU A 195 -11.93 48.92 17.45
N THR A 196 -11.75 48.07 18.44
CA THR A 196 -10.44 47.51 18.83
C THR A 196 -10.16 46.15 18.18
N THR A 197 -11.21 45.59 17.58
CA THR A 197 -11.16 44.31 16.84
C THR A 197 -11.85 44.48 15.47
N PRO A 198 -11.50 43.70 14.45
CA PRO A 198 -12.18 43.71 13.15
C PRO A 198 -13.68 43.42 13.28
N GLY A 199 -14.50 44.15 12.48
CA GLY A 199 -15.94 43.93 12.38
C GLY A 199 -16.41 43.87 10.93
N TYR A 200 -17.72 43.65 10.74
CA TYR A 200 -18.35 43.65 9.40
C TYR A 200 -19.56 44.56 9.36
N SER A 201 -20.01 44.95 8.18
CA SER A 201 -21.24 45.77 7.93
C SER A 201 -22.19 45.03 6.98
#